data_a9542895eb092f4540e7bce45d2a8454
#
_entry.id   a9542895eb092f4540e7bce45d2a8454
#
_cell.length_a   1.000
_cell.length_b   1.000
_cell.length_c   1.000
_cell.angle_alpha   90.00
_cell.angle_beta   90.00
_cell.angle_gamma   90.00
#
_symmetry.space_group_name_H-M   'P 1'
#
loop_
_entity.id
_entity.type
_entity.pdbx_description
1 polymer ?
#
loop_
_entity_poly.entity_id
_entity_poly.type
_entity_poly.pdbx_seq_one_letter_code
_entity_poly.pdbx_strand_id
1 'polypeptide(L)'
;MKKPSASAILIRADAPAGLGSGHILRMVALGQAWRSNGGRVIFVTNTVSEVLLSRLHSEGFEVHQIVEAHPAKEDIEKTLCLGQACAVRHIVLDGYHFDRVYVQRLREAGFYVAMVEDINQQDVYGPDVLLVPAPDAKNYGFCTAPWTKKLFGVDYALIRKEFLRARKPQRRLGPSLHVLVSFGGEDAPNATGLVLQSLGAIGWSGRVSVVLGALNLHRKR
;
A
#
# COMPACT_ATOMS: atom_id res chain seq x y z
N MET A 1 31.72 0.02 11.36
CA MET A 1 31.25 -0.61 10.12
C MET A 1 30.61 0.46 9.25
N LYS A 2 31.10 0.71 8.04
CA LYS A 2 30.42 1.59 7.05
C LYS A 2 29.07 0.95 6.74
N LYS A 3 27.95 1.68 6.96
CA LYS A 3 26.65 1.26 6.41
C LYS A 3 26.86 1.01 4.91
N PRO A 4 26.39 -0.12 4.35
CA PRO A 4 26.45 -0.32 2.91
C PRO A 4 25.80 0.88 2.23
N SER A 5 26.36 1.34 1.10
CA SER A 5 25.79 2.45 0.33
C SER A 5 24.32 2.11 0.08
N ALA A 6 23.46 2.99 0.51
CA ALA A 6 22.05 2.75 0.53
C ALA A 6 21.51 2.52 -0.89
N SER A 7 21.11 1.30 -1.18
CA SER A 7 20.59 0.89 -2.49
C SER A 7 19.27 1.60 -2.80
N ALA A 8 19.03 1.86 -4.07
CA ALA A 8 17.72 2.34 -4.52
C ALA A 8 16.71 1.19 -4.55
N ILE A 9 15.44 1.50 -4.24
CA ILE A 9 14.29 0.62 -4.44
C ILE A 9 13.29 1.28 -5.38
N LEU A 10 12.71 0.51 -6.29
CA LEU A 10 11.58 0.96 -7.10
C LEU A 10 10.30 0.36 -6.53
N ILE A 11 9.31 1.19 -6.27
CA ILE A 11 7.98 0.80 -5.81
C ILE A 11 6.99 1.09 -6.93
N ARG A 12 6.32 0.05 -7.42
CA ARG A 12 5.27 0.14 -8.42
C ARG A 12 3.92 -0.12 -7.74
N ALA A 13 3.12 0.93 -7.55
CA ALA A 13 1.81 0.85 -6.92
C ALA A 13 0.88 1.95 -7.42
N ASP A 14 -0.41 1.65 -7.47
CA ASP A 14 -1.45 2.54 -7.99
C ASP A 14 -2.56 2.80 -6.95
N ALA A 15 -3.30 3.88 -7.20
CA ALA A 15 -4.55 4.17 -6.52
C ALA A 15 -5.60 4.49 -7.59
N PRO A 16 -6.11 3.47 -8.32
CA PRO A 16 -7.14 3.70 -9.31
C PRO A 16 -8.43 4.18 -8.64
N ALA A 17 -9.21 4.97 -9.36
CA ALA A 17 -10.51 5.43 -8.89
C ALA A 17 -11.39 4.23 -8.48
N GLY A 18 -12.06 4.34 -7.34
CA GLY A 18 -12.94 3.29 -6.79
C GLY A 18 -12.25 2.24 -5.92
N LEU A 19 -10.93 2.14 -5.90
CA LEU A 19 -10.19 1.18 -5.05
C LEU A 19 -9.48 1.82 -3.85
N GLY A 20 -9.55 3.15 -3.74
CA GLY A 20 -8.98 3.90 -2.61
C GLY A 20 -7.46 4.04 -2.65
N SER A 21 -6.91 4.59 -1.58
CA SER A 21 -5.49 4.96 -1.46
C SER A 21 -4.62 3.92 -0.73
N GLY A 22 -5.18 2.74 -0.41
CA GLY A 22 -4.56 1.74 0.47
C GLY A 22 -3.18 1.29 0.01
N HIS A 23 -3.04 0.91 -1.26
CA HIS A 23 -1.78 0.44 -1.86
C HIS A 23 -0.68 1.52 -1.78
N ILE A 24 -0.97 2.74 -2.24
CA ILE A 24 -0.02 3.86 -2.16
C ILE A 24 0.40 4.11 -0.71
N LEU A 25 -0.56 4.19 0.22
CA LEU A 25 -0.28 4.56 1.61
C LEU A 25 0.48 3.47 2.39
N ARG A 26 0.27 2.19 2.08
CA ARG A 26 1.11 1.14 2.69
C ARG A 26 2.51 1.10 2.08
N MET A 27 2.64 1.43 0.81
CA MET A 27 3.96 1.59 0.17
C MET A 27 4.72 2.81 0.67
N VAL A 28 4.03 3.87 1.12
CA VAL A 28 4.67 4.97 1.88
C VAL A 28 5.36 4.42 3.13
N ALA A 29 4.75 3.49 3.86
CA ALA A 29 5.39 2.90 5.05
C ALA A 29 6.71 2.18 4.70
N LEU A 30 6.72 1.39 3.63
CA LEU A 30 7.92 0.72 3.14
C LEU A 30 8.99 1.73 2.72
N GLY A 31 8.60 2.74 1.92
CA GLY A 31 9.50 3.80 1.48
C GLY A 31 10.11 4.60 2.65
N GLN A 32 9.31 4.91 3.67
CA GLN A 32 9.78 5.55 4.89
C GLN A 32 10.84 4.71 5.62
N ALA A 33 10.62 3.39 5.73
CA ALA A 33 11.58 2.47 6.35
C ALA A 33 12.86 2.38 5.51
N TRP A 34 12.75 2.31 4.19
CA TRP A 34 13.90 2.27 3.29
C TRP A 34 14.75 3.52 3.39
N ARG A 35 14.15 4.70 3.35
CA ARG A 35 14.84 5.98 3.54
C ARG A 35 15.47 6.14 4.91
N SER A 36 14.82 5.66 5.97
CA SER A 36 15.39 5.70 7.32
C SER A 36 16.68 4.90 7.44
N ASN A 37 16.87 3.92 6.55
CA ASN A 37 18.12 3.18 6.41
C ASN A 37 19.08 3.80 5.37
N GLY A 38 18.77 5.01 4.90
CA GLY A 38 19.62 5.78 3.98
C GLY A 38 19.39 5.46 2.50
N GLY A 39 18.37 4.66 2.11
CA GLY A 39 18.08 4.29 0.72
C GLY A 39 17.34 5.36 -0.07
N ARG A 40 17.45 5.31 -1.42
CA ARG A 40 16.60 6.06 -2.34
C ARG A 40 15.32 5.29 -2.62
N VAL A 41 14.22 6.02 -2.78
CA VAL A 41 12.92 5.45 -3.16
C VAL A 41 12.46 6.10 -4.45
N ILE A 42 12.25 5.27 -5.46
CA ILE A 42 11.66 5.64 -6.74
C ILE A 42 10.24 5.05 -6.77
N PHE A 43 9.25 5.89 -6.96
CA PHE A 43 7.85 5.50 -7.02
C PHE A 43 7.34 5.60 -8.46
N VAL A 44 6.77 4.52 -8.97
CA VAL A 44 6.14 4.48 -10.30
C VAL A 44 4.65 4.23 -10.09
N THR A 45 3.81 5.12 -10.62
CA THR A 45 2.36 5.07 -10.38
C THR A 45 1.57 5.66 -11.54
N ASN A 46 0.37 5.16 -11.77
CA ASN A 46 -0.60 5.77 -12.68
C ASN A 46 -1.63 6.66 -11.96
N THR A 47 -1.47 6.87 -10.65
CA THR A 47 -2.41 7.74 -9.91
C THR A 47 -2.36 9.19 -10.42
N VAL A 48 -3.54 9.80 -10.54
CA VAL A 48 -3.72 11.21 -10.89
C VAL A 48 -4.13 12.06 -9.67
N SER A 49 -4.24 11.45 -8.50
CA SER A 49 -4.63 12.15 -7.27
C SER A 49 -3.51 13.07 -6.79
N GLU A 50 -3.71 14.37 -6.94
CA GLU A 50 -2.78 15.41 -6.47
C GLU A 50 -2.44 15.28 -4.97
N VAL A 51 -3.41 14.84 -4.16
CA VAL A 51 -3.21 14.62 -2.71
C VAL A 51 -2.21 13.49 -2.48
N LEU A 52 -2.33 12.39 -3.22
CA LEU A 52 -1.40 11.26 -3.09
C LEU A 52 -0.03 11.58 -3.67
N LEU A 53 0.03 12.26 -4.82
CA LEU A 53 1.29 12.70 -5.42
C LEU A 53 2.02 13.67 -4.48
N SER A 54 1.34 14.66 -3.93
CA SER A 54 1.89 15.60 -2.94
C SER A 54 2.40 14.84 -1.70
N ARG A 55 1.68 13.80 -1.26
CA ARG A 55 2.13 12.96 -0.16
C ARG A 55 3.44 12.24 -0.50
N LEU A 56 3.56 11.62 -1.66
CA LEU A 56 4.78 10.93 -2.08
C LEU A 56 5.97 11.90 -2.16
N HIS A 57 5.77 13.09 -2.75
CA HIS A 57 6.79 14.14 -2.81
C HIS A 57 7.20 14.65 -1.43
N SER A 58 6.25 14.82 -0.51
CA SER A 58 6.53 15.27 0.86
C SER A 58 7.36 14.28 1.67
N GLU A 59 7.30 12.99 1.34
CA GLU A 59 8.18 11.96 1.87
C GLU A 59 9.58 11.99 1.24
N GLY A 60 9.79 12.84 0.22
CA GLY A 60 11.03 12.96 -0.55
C GLY A 60 11.29 11.76 -1.44
N PHE A 61 10.26 11.12 -1.94
CA PHE A 61 10.38 10.08 -2.96
C PHE A 61 10.53 10.71 -4.34
N GLU A 62 11.29 10.06 -5.20
CA GLU A 62 11.32 10.34 -6.63
C GLU A 62 10.07 9.70 -7.25
N VAL A 63 9.21 10.49 -7.92
CA VAL A 63 7.92 10.00 -8.42
C VAL A 63 7.87 10.10 -9.94
N HIS A 64 7.59 8.98 -10.59
CA HIS A 64 7.37 8.87 -12.02
C HIS A 64 5.93 8.43 -12.27
N GLN A 65 5.18 9.27 -12.99
CA GLN A 65 3.84 8.92 -13.43
C GLN A 65 3.89 8.18 -14.75
N ILE A 66 3.02 7.18 -14.88
CA ILE A 66 2.72 6.48 -16.13
C ILE A 66 1.26 6.72 -16.49
N VAL A 67 0.94 6.73 -17.76
CA VAL A 67 -0.43 6.99 -18.24
C VAL A 67 -1.26 5.71 -18.16
N GLU A 68 -0.71 4.63 -18.68
CA GLU A 68 -1.37 3.33 -18.78
C GLU A 68 -0.87 2.39 -17.70
N ALA A 69 -1.79 1.71 -17.01
CA ALA A 69 -1.45 0.66 -16.05
C ALA A 69 -1.51 -0.73 -16.71
N HIS A 70 -0.80 -1.71 -16.11
CA HIS A 70 -0.93 -3.10 -16.52
C HIS A 70 -2.43 -3.51 -16.61
N PRO A 71 -2.87 -4.23 -17.67
CA PRO A 71 -2.05 -5.04 -18.59
C PRO A 71 -1.46 -4.30 -19.79
N ALA A 72 -1.48 -2.97 -19.85
CA ALA A 72 -0.84 -2.25 -20.94
C ALA A 72 0.68 -2.53 -20.97
N LYS A 73 1.20 -2.76 -22.19
CA LYS A 73 2.60 -3.10 -22.41
C LYS A 73 3.54 -1.98 -21.95
N GLU A 74 3.09 -0.74 -22.07
CA GLU A 74 3.80 0.46 -21.68
C GLU A 74 4.18 0.48 -20.19
N ASP A 75 3.34 -0.09 -19.33
CA ASP A 75 3.60 -0.16 -17.89
C ASP A 75 4.89 -0.95 -17.59
N ILE A 76 4.95 -2.20 -18.04
CA ILE A 76 6.11 -3.05 -17.76
C ILE A 76 7.39 -2.50 -18.43
N GLU A 77 7.29 -1.96 -19.64
CA GLU A 77 8.42 -1.38 -20.35
C GLU A 77 8.96 -0.14 -19.63
N LYS A 78 8.06 0.73 -19.14
CA LYS A 78 8.44 1.90 -18.35
C LYS A 78 9.07 1.50 -17.02
N THR A 79 8.49 0.50 -16.34
CA THR A 79 9.02 0.00 -15.07
C THR A 79 10.41 -0.61 -15.25
N LEU A 80 10.64 -1.40 -16.30
CA LEU A 80 11.95 -1.96 -16.65
C LEU A 80 12.97 -0.85 -16.95
N CYS A 81 12.60 0.10 -17.81
CA CYS A 81 13.48 1.21 -18.21
C CYS A 81 13.89 2.04 -16.99
N LEU A 82 12.95 2.43 -16.13
CA LEU A 82 13.24 3.19 -14.91
C LEU A 82 14.09 2.39 -13.91
N GLY A 83 13.80 1.09 -13.76
CA GLY A 83 14.58 0.21 -12.90
C GLY A 83 16.05 0.15 -13.31
N GLN A 84 16.31 0.04 -14.62
CA GLN A 84 17.67 0.03 -15.18
C GLN A 84 18.34 1.41 -15.09
N ALA A 85 17.65 2.47 -15.52
CA ALA A 85 18.19 3.84 -15.51
C ALA A 85 18.55 4.32 -14.10
N CYS A 86 17.76 3.95 -13.10
CA CYS A 86 18.00 4.28 -11.69
C CYS A 86 18.92 3.29 -10.98
N ALA A 87 19.44 2.28 -11.68
CA ALA A 87 20.32 1.23 -11.16
C ALA A 87 19.75 0.53 -9.91
N VAL A 88 18.42 0.29 -9.88
CA VAL A 88 17.80 -0.42 -8.78
C VAL A 88 18.04 -1.93 -8.91
N ARG A 89 18.09 -2.62 -7.78
CA ARG A 89 18.11 -4.10 -7.76
C ARG A 89 16.80 -4.69 -7.26
N HIS A 90 16.01 -3.90 -6.54
CA HIS A 90 14.81 -4.34 -5.86
C HIS A 90 13.61 -3.59 -6.41
N ILE A 91 12.60 -4.33 -6.83
CA ILE A 91 11.30 -3.81 -7.26
C ILE A 91 10.23 -4.38 -6.35
N VAL A 92 9.33 -3.52 -5.85
CA VAL A 92 8.19 -3.92 -5.06
C VAL A 92 6.91 -3.60 -5.82
N LEU A 93 6.04 -4.59 -5.94
CA LEU A 93 4.74 -4.50 -6.59
C LEU A 93 3.64 -4.51 -5.53
N ASP A 94 2.69 -3.58 -5.66
CA ASP A 94 1.50 -3.53 -4.80
C ASP A 94 0.28 -3.09 -5.62
N GLY A 95 -0.59 -4.05 -5.94
CA GLY A 95 -1.80 -3.82 -6.73
C GLY A 95 -2.33 -5.12 -7.32
N TYR A 96 -3.65 -5.23 -7.39
CA TYR A 96 -4.34 -6.46 -7.82
C TYR A 96 -4.20 -6.79 -9.32
N HIS A 97 -3.69 -5.86 -10.11
CA HIS A 97 -3.52 -6.02 -11.55
C HIS A 97 -2.18 -6.66 -11.95
N PHE A 98 -1.21 -6.74 -11.04
CA PHE A 98 0.08 -7.37 -11.37
C PHE A 98 -0.05 -8.89 -11.37
N ASP A 99 0.21 -9.49 -12.53
CA ASP A 99 0.10 -10.91 -12.75
C ASP A 99 1.47 -11.62 -12.74
N ARG A 100 1.42 -12.94 -12.94
CA ARG A 100 2.61 -13.78 -13.01
C ARG A 100 3.55 -13.36 -14.15
N VAL A 101 3.01 -12.92 -15.30
CA VAL A 101 3.81 -12.55 -16.46
C VAL A 101 4.60 -11.27 -16.18
N TYR A 102 3.97 -10.30 -15.50
CA TYR A 102 4.64 -9.08 -15.08
C TYR A 102 5.82 -9.38 -14.14
N VAL A 103 5.59 -10.21 -13.12
CA VAL A 103 6.63 -10.63 -12.18
C VAL A 103 7.77 -11.37 -12.89
N GLN A 104 7.44 -12.30 -13.79
CA GLN A 104 8.42 -13.07 -14.55
C GLN A 104 9.31 -12.16 -15.39
N ARG A 105 8.75 -11.20 -16.13
CA ARG A 105 9.53 -10.27 -16.96
C ARG A 105 10.50 -9.43 -16.15
N LEU A 106 10.10 -8.95 -14.96
CA LEU A 106 11.00 -8.24 -14.06
C LEU A 106 12.16 -9.11 -13.58
N ARG A 107 11.87 -10.36 -13.20
CA ARG A 107 12.90 -11.30 -12.74
C ARG A 107 13.87 -11.69 -13.87
N GLU A 108 13.36 -11.94 -15.07
CA GLU A 108 14.17 -12.23 -16.26
C GLU A 108 15.11 -11.05 -16.61
N ALA A 109 14.69 -9.82 -16.33
CA ALA A 109 15.54 -8.63 -16.46
C ALA A 109 16.57 -8.47 -15.32
N GLY A 110 16.62 -9.41 -14.36
CA GLY A 110 17.60 -9.45 -13.28
C GLY A 110 17.20 -8.71 -12.00
N PHE A 111 15.96 -8.26 -11.88
CA PHE A 111 15.50 -7.62 -10.65
C PHE A 111 15.09 -8.63 -9.58
N TYR A 112 15.33 -8.30 -8.33
CA TYR A 112 14.75 -8.98 -7.17
C TYR A 112 13.37 -8.40 -6.90
N VAL A 113 12.33 -9.23 -7.03
CA VAL A 113 10.94 -8.79 -7.00
C VAL A 113 10.26 -9.19 -5.70
N ALA A 114 9.73 -8.20 -4.98
CA ALA A 114 8.79 -8.43 -3.89
C ALA A 114 7.37 -8.04 -4.32
N MET A 115 6.38 -8.81 -3.89
CA MET A 115 4.97 -8.54 -4.17
C MET A 115 4.17 -8.51 -2.88
N VAL A 116 3.28 -7.54 -2.75
CA VAL A 116 2.36 -7.41 -1.62
C VAL A 116 0.98 -7.82 -2.08
N GLU A 117 0.34 -8.72 -1.33
CA GLU A 117 -0.99 -9.24 -1.62
C GLU A 117 -1.90 -9.24 -0.41
N ASP A 118 -3.19 -9.08 -0.66
CA ASP A 118 -4.25 -9.19 0.35
C ASP A 118 -5.15 -10.39 0.09
N ILE A 119 -5.31 -10.76 -1.18
CA ILE A 119 -6.22 -11.82 -1.64
C ILE A 119 -5.47 -12.82 -2.52
N ASN A 120 -5.88 -14.07 -2.48
CA ASN A 120 -5.32 -15.13 -3.32
C ASN A 120 -6.08 -15.17 -4.65
N GLN A 121 -5.51 -14.57 -5.70
CA GLN A 121 -6.14 -14.43 -7.02
C GLN A 121 -5.32 -15.03 -8.17
N GLN A 122 -4.16 -15.59 -7.89
CA GLN A 122 -3.31 -16.23 -8.89
C GLN A 122 -3.11 -17.72 -8.59
N ASP A 123 -3.00 -18.52 -9.62
CA ASP A 123 -2.75 -19.97 -9.47
C ASP A 123 -1.40 -20.25 -8.80
N VAL A 124 -0.36 -19.51 -9.21
CA VAL A 124 0.98 -19.61 -8.64
C VAL A 124 1.67 -18.25 -8.61
N TYR A 125 2.13 -17.87 -7.44
CA TYR A 125 2.94 -16.65 -7.25
C TYR A 125 4.43 -16.94 -7.43
N GLY A 126 5.10 -16.13 -8.23
CA GLY A 126 6.51 -16.32 -8.59
C GLY A 126 7.49 -15.19 -8.21
N PRO A 127 7.17 -14.21 -7.31
CA PRO A 127 8.15 -13.24 -6.87
C PRO A 127 9.24 -13.88 -6.00
N ASP A 128 10.32 -13.15 -5.74
CA ASP A 128 11.34 -13.60 -4.78
C ASP A 128 10.82 -13.49 -3.33
N VAL A 129 9.96 -12.51 -3.07
CA VAL A 129 9.27 -12.35 -1.78
C VAL A 129 7.78 -12.12 -2.02
N LEU A 130 6.94 -12.91 -1.35
CA LEU A 130 5.50 -12.65 -1.26
C LEU A 130 5.17 -12.22 0.17
N LEU A 131 4.66 -10.98 0.30
CA LEU A 131 4.24 -10.37 1.56
C LEU A 131 2.71 -10.38 1.65
N VAL A 132 2.17 -11.02 2.68
CA VAL A 132 0.72 -11.03 2.96
C VAL A 132 0.50 -10.65 4.43
N PRO A 133 0.26 -9.37 4.75
CA PRO A 133 0.23 -8.84 6.11
C PRO A 133 -1.15 -9.05 6.80
N ALA A 134 -1.78 -10.19 6.57
CA ALA A 134 -3.08 -10.53 7.14
C ALA A 134 -2.94 -11.54 8.28
N PRO A 135 -3.82 -11.50 9.32
CA PRO A 135 -3.75 -12.40 10.47
C PRO A 135 -3.71 -13.88 10.06
N ASP A 136 -4.57 -14.26 9.14
CA ASP A 136 -4.77 -15.65 8.72
C ASP A 136 -4.11 -15.98 7.37
N ALA A 137 -3.12 -15.20 6.95
CA ALA A 137 -2.47 -15.34 5.65
C ALA A 137 -2.01 -16.76 5.32
N LYS A 138 -1.63 -17.54 6.32
CA LYS A 138 -1.21 -18.95 6.16
C LYS A 138 -2.35 -19.85 5.69
N ASN A 139 -3.60 -19.46 5.95
CA ASN A 139 -4.81 -20.22 5.61
C ASN A 139 -5.39 -19.84 4.24
N TYR A 140 -4.86 -18.81 3.58
CA TYR A 140 -5.40 -18.33 2.29
C TYR A 140 -5.02 -19.21 1.10
N GLY A 141 -4.23 -20.26 1.31
CA GLY A 141 -3.89 -21.24 0.27
C GLY A 141 -2.97 -20.70 -0.84
N PHE A 142 -2.17 -19.67 -0.58
CA PHE A 142 -1.23 -19.13 -1.56
C PHE A 142 -0.25 -20.21 -2.06
N CYS A 143 -0.38 -20.59 -3.32
CA CYS A 143 0.58 -21.41 -4.02
C CYS A 143 1.73 -20.54 -4.52
N THR A 144 2.97 -20.91 -4.22
CA THR A 144 4.15 -20.11 -4.59
C THR A 144 5.21 -20.96 -5.27
N ALA A 145 6.02 -20.32 -6.09
CA ALA A 145 7.21 -20.96 -6.64
C ALA A 145 8.17 -21.40 -5.51
N PRO A 146 8.99 -22.45 -5.74
CA PRO A 146 9.89 -23.00 -4.70
C PRO A 146 10.89 -22.00 -4.13
N TRP A 147 11.29 -21.00 -4.91
CA TRP A 147 12.22 -19.95 -4.51
C TRP A 147 11.57 -18.80 -3.75
N THR A 148 10.23 -18.67 -3.75
CA THR A 148 9.51 -17.55 -3.15
C THR A 148 9.59 -17.60 -1.63
N LYS A 149 10.18 -16.57 -1.03
CA LYS A 149 10.15 -16.37 0.42
C LYS A 149 8.79 -15.81 0.84
N LYS A 150 8.11 -16.50 1.74
CA LYS A 150 6.79 -16.08 2.28
C LYS A 150 6.98 -15.25 3.54
N LEU A 151 6.42 -14.03 3.55
CA LEU A 151 6.32 -13.15 4.72
C LEU A 151 4.83 -12.98 5.05
N PHE A 152 4.29 -13.92 5.81
CA PHE A 152 2.86 -14.05 6.08
C PHE A 152 2.55 -13.73 7.54
N GLY A 153 1.55 -12.88 7.77
CA GLY A 153 1.05 -12.52 9.08
C GLY A 153 1.26 -11.07 9.45
N VAL A 154 0.66 -10.68 10.58
CA VAL A 154 0.64 -9.30 11.08
C VAL A 154 2.01 -8.74 11.46
N ASP A 155 2.98 -9.60 11.73
CA ASP A 155 4.36 -9.19 12.04
C ASP A 155 5.02 -8.45 10.87
N TYR A 156 4.48 -8.63 9.68
CA TYR A 156 4.94 -7.98 8.44
C TYR A 156 4.05 -6.81 8.02
N ALA A 157 3.18 -6.32 8.91
CA ALA A 157 2.31 -5.18 8.61
C ALA A 157 3.11 -3.91 8.31
N LEU A 158 2.77 -3.26 7.19
CA LEU A 158 3.40 -2.03 6.76
C LEU A 158 2.76 -0.83 7.45
N ILE A 159 3.37 -0.37 8.55
CA ILE A 159 2.85 0.71 9.38
C ILE A 159 3.69 1.96 9.20
N ARG A 160 3.04 3.06 8.78
CA ARG A 160 3.69 4.36 8.57
C ARG A 160 4.25 4.91 9.90
N LYS A 161 5.39 5.62 9.79
CA LYS A 161 6.13 6.17 10.94
C LYS A 161 5.30 7.07 11.85
N GLU A 162 4.32 7.80 11.31
CA GLU A 162 3.44 8.66 12.09
C GLU A 162 2.58 7.86 13.08
N PHE A 163 2.11 6.67 12.70
CA PHE A 163 1.39 5.78 13.61
C PHE A 163 2.30 5.16 14.66
N LEU A 164 3.51 4.77 14.27
CA LEU A 164 4.50 4.25 15.22
C LEU A 164 4.88 5.30 16.28
N ARG A 165 5.03 6.58 15.86
CA ARG A 165 5.31 7.70 16.76
C ARG A 165 4.11 8.08 17.63
N ALA A 166 2.90 7.94 17.11
CA ALA A 166 1.67 8.24 17.85
C ALA A 166 1.27 7.15 18.85
N ARG A 167 2.02 6.02 18.92
CA ARG A 167 1.74 4.93 19.83
C ARG A 167 1.75 5.45 21.27
N LYS A 168 0.59 5.39 21.93
CA LYS A 168 0.42 5.73 23.34
C LYS A 168 0.27 4.45 24.17
N PRO A 169 0.66 4.48 25.45
CA PRO A 169 0.35 3.38 26.36
C PRO A 169 -1.15 3.09 26.36
N GLN A 170 -1.48 1.84 26.59
CA GLN A 170 -2.88 1.36 26.60
C GLN A 170 -3.72 2.23 27.56
N ARG A 171 -4.71 2.94 27.03
CA ARG A 171 -5.67 3.67 27.85
C ARG A 171 -6.63 2.68 28.47
N ARG A 172 -6.91 2.82 29.79
CA ARG A 172 -8.05 2.14 30.39
C ARG A 172 -9.31 2.70 29.74
N LEU A 173 -10.18 1.80 29.28
CA LEU A 173 -11.50 2.18 28.78
C LEU A 173 -12.28 2.78 29.95
N GLY A 174 -12.63 4.06 29.85
CA GLY A 174 -13.51 4.75 30.78
C GLY A 174 -14.97 4.50 30.44
N PRO A 175 -15.93 4.94 31.26
CA PRO A 175 -17.37 4.79 31.03
C PRO A 175 -17.89 5.62 29.86
N SER A 176 -17.07 6.48 29.28
CA SER A 176 -17.45 7.37 28.18
C SER A 176 -17.52 6.61 26.86
N LEU A 177 -18.70 6.48 26.31
CA LEU A 177 -18.94 5.85 25.01
C LEU A 177 -18.46 6.78 23.88
N HIS A 178 -17.43 6.37 23.16
CA HIS A 178 -16.89 7.12 22.03
C HIS A 178 -16.73 6.19 20.83
N VAL A 179 -17.45 6.47 19.76
CA VAL A 179 -17.38 5.73 18.50
C VAL A 179 -16.48 6.48 17.52
N LEU A 180 -15.52 5.79 16.93
CA LEU A 180 -14.74 6.26 15.78
C LEU A 180 -15.29 5.61 14.52
N VAL A 181 -15.69 6.42 13.55
CA VAL A 181 -16.18 5.99 12.24
C VAL A 181 -15.14 6.33 11.17
N SER A 182 -14.71 5.32 10.41
CA SER A 182 -13.78 5.51 9.29
C SER A 182 -13.93 4.39 8.26
N PHE A 183 -14.20 4.74 7.01
CA PHE A 183 -14.36 3.82 5.89
C PHE A 183 -13.34 4.09 4.77
N GLY A 184 -12.09 4.31 5.18
CA GLY A 184 -10.95 4.44 4.26
C GLY A 184 -10.91 5.77 3.50
N GLY A 185 -10.25 5.75 2.33
CA GLY A 185 -9.94 6.97 1.57
C GLY A 185 -11.12 7.56 0.81
N GLU A 186 -12.00 6.75 0.29
CA GLU A 186 -13.00 7.11 -0.72
C GLU A 186 -14.44 6.98 -0.23
N ASP A 187 -14.73 5.88 0.52
CA ASP A 187 -16.08 5.54 1.03
C ASP A 187 -17.18 5.67 -0.06
N ALA A 188 -16.92 5.09 -1.23
CA ALA A 188 -17.81 5.19 -2.38
C ALA A 188 -19.29 4.83 -2.07
N PRO A 189 -19.60 3.77 -1.28
CA PRO A 189 -20.98 3.43 -0.92
C PRO A 189 -21.59 4.34 0.16
N ASN A 190 -20.87 5.35 0.67
CA ASN A 190 -21.29 6.20 1.76
C ASN A 190 -21.66 5.44 3.06
N ALA A 191 -20.84 4.44 3.42
CA ALA A 191 -21.02 3.68 4.64
C ALA A 191 -20.93 4.57 5.90
N THR A 192 -20.15 5.65 5.86
CA THR A 192 -20.10 6.69 6.90
C THR A 192 -21.49 7.26 7.15
N GLY A 193 -22.20 7.69 6.11
CA GLY A 193 -23.54 8.26 6.21
C GLY A 193 -24.54 7.24 6.80
N LEU A 194 -24.47 6.00 6.37
CA LEU A 194 -25.33 4.92 6.89
C LEU A 194 -25.11 4.70 8.40
N VAL A 195 -23.84 4.64 8.85
CA VAL A 195 -23.53 4.47 10.29
C VAL A 195 -24.03 5.66 11.11
N LEU A 196 -23.84 6.90 10.64
CA LEU A 196 -24.32 8.09 11.35
C LEU A 196 -25.85 8.12 11.46
N GLN A 197 -26.56 7.76 10.40
CA GLN A 197 -28.02 7.63 10.42
C GLN A 197 -28.48 6.55 11.43
N SER A 198 -27.79 5.39 11.43
CA SER A 198 -28.11 4.30 12.36
C SER A 198 -27.86 4.70 13.81
N LEU A 199 -26.77 5.39 14.11
CA LEU A 199 -26.50 5.92 15.46
C LEU A 199 -27.56 6.93 15.90
N GLY A 200 -28.03 7.80 15.00
CA GLY A 200 -29.14 8.71 15.25
C GLY A 200 -30.44 7.97 15.53
N ALA A 201 -30.78 6.95 14.75
CA ALA A 201 -32.01 6.18 14.89
C ALA A 201 -32.09 5.43 16.23
N ILE A 202 -30.97 4.97 16.79
CA ILE A 202 -30.93 4.31 18.12
C ILE A 202 -30.77 5.30 19.28
N GLY A 203 -30.81 6.62 19.01
CA GLY A 203 -30.68 7.63 20.05
C GLY A 203 -29.29 7.67 20.72
N TRP A 204 -28.23 7.40 19.97
CA TRP A 204 -26.86 7.42 20.50
C TRP A 204 -26.52 8.74 21.14
N SER A 205 -26.24 8.76 22.43
CA SER A 205 -25.89 9.96 23.21
C SER A 205 -24.39 10.13 23.47
N GLY A 206 -23.57 9.16 23.06
CA GLY A 206 -22.13 9.20 23.22
C GLY A 206 -21.43 10.07 22.15
N ARG A 207 -20.13 10.26 22.33
CA ARG A 207 -19.30 11.01 21.37
C ARG A 207 -19.09 10.19 20.08
N VAL A 208 -19.18 10.85 18.93
CA VAL A 208 -18.82 10.26 17.63
C VAL A 208 -17.71 11.10 16.99
N SER A 209 -16.64 10.43 16.58
CA SER A 209 -15.59 11.04 15.73
C SER A 209 -15.64 10.40 14.36
N VAL A 210 -15.65 11.21 13.33
CA VAL A 210 -15.66 10.75 11.94
C VAL A 210 -14.35 11.14 11.27
N VAL A 211 -13.69 10.17 10.65
CA VAL A 211 -12.51 10.41 9.81
C VAL A 211 -12.90 10.16 8.36
N LEU A 212 -12.97 11.25 7.59
CA LEU A 212 -13.19 11.19 6.15
C LEU A 212 -11.86 11.20 5.43
N GLY A 213 -11.68 10.26 4.50
CA GLY A 213 -10.54 10.23 3.63
C GLY A 213 -10.51 11.44 2.67
N ALA A 214 -9.33 11.76 2.16
CA ALA A 214 -9.15 12.90 1.25
C ALA A 214 -9.90 12.73 -0.08
N LEU A 215 -10.18 11.50 -0.48
CA LEU A 215 -10.91 11.15 -1.72
C LEU A 215 -12.40 10.90 -1.49
N ASN A 216 -12.93 11.17 -0.29
CA ASN A 216 -14.32 10.90 0.05
C ASN A 216 -15.26 11.80 -0.78
N LEU A 217 -16.12 11.17 -1.58
CA LEU A 217 -17.05 11.84 -2.48
C LEU A 217 -18.24 12.49 -1.77
N HIS A 218 -18.50 12.12 -0.52
CA HIS A 218 -19.66 12.55 0.27
C HIS A 218 -19.32 13.67 1.27
N ARG A 219 -18.11 14.23 1.22
CA ARG A 219 -17.60 15.22 2.18
C ARG A 219 -18.42 16.53 2.25
N LYS A 220 -19.19 16.83 1.20
CA LYS A 220 -19.98 18.07 1.07
C LYS A 220 -21.46 17.93 1.44
N ARG A 221 -21.87 16.83 2.02
CA ARG A 221 -23.25 16.59 2.43
C ARG A 221 -23.44 16.75 3.92
#